data_fe253a0fae2f9fe79e97caa8c6140aea
#
_entry.id   fe253a0fae2f9fe79e97caa8c6140aea
#
_cell.length_a   1.000
_cell.length_b   1.000
_cell.length_c   1.000
_cell.angle_alpha   90.00
_cell.angle_beta   90.00
_cell.angle_gamma   90.00
#
_symmetry.space_group_name_H-M   'P 1'
#
loop_
_entity.id
_entity.type
_entity.pdbx_description
1 polymer ?
#
loop_
_entity_poly.entity_id
_entity_poly.type
_entity_poly.pdbx_seq_one_letter_code
_entity_poly.pdbx_strand_id
1 'polypeptide(L)'
;MGVIFSGINENQLKSAELKKLVSKVKVLTDDGYERLNKNYELFIGPYMKILRLSKQEKEWHLYFYAIYQIISLNARHDKYDEVVKYAEMYYKECDLYMDRELPNYPGTNMSYLNTWIYDRIFEAYYQYYQIDDAKMDDFMKKYEESALKYGKTYLYYEGEMELCTLYRDTDRVEMAARNFRRYEKDMFSCYVCGHRPYIAYLLLTDQNRQAEEFMTDLVHKNIPKQHLWCYKYCEEAIPDAMYESILFMCVKCGKEESFRYFFEKYWKKVPYENQWESDADAFRRLLCALSGYFHEYKDDLRRAEKNLREQKHETTVGNIEFALAWWCYFTLLDRSGVHEVEISLQGINIPDMKAKENGQDAGGEENEEGTKGASMVSALTVAAYMEKRADEFGALFSKARARFDYEGLKDTYRNCFLTEK
;
A
#
# COMPACT_ATOMS: atom_id res chain seq x y z
N MET A 1 18.11 7.88 0.48
CA MET A 1 17.62 7.87 1.87
C MET A 1 18.59 7.29 2.92
N GLY A 2 19.85 6.98 2.59
CA GLY A 2 20.90 6.65 3.56
C GLY A 2 21.36 7.81 4.47
N VAL A 3 20.67 8.95 4.40
CA VAL A 3 21.16 10.23 4.97
C VAL A 3 20.90 10.37 6.48
N ILE A 4 20.01 9.59 7.08
CA ILE A 4 19.55 9.90 8.45
C ILE A 4 20.49 9.34 9.52
N PHE A 5 21.14 8.20 9.30
CA PHE A 5 22.22 7.75 10.18
C PHE A 5 23.56 8.46 9.94
N SER A 6 23.78 9.05 8.77
CA SER A 6 25.02 9.77 8.47
C SER A 6 25.24 11.00 9.36
N GLY A 7 24.17 11.54 9.97
CA GLY A 7 24.24 12.64 10.94
C GLY A 7 24.55 12.22 12.37
N ILE A 8 24.41 10.93 12.75
CA ILE A 8 24.65 10.47 14.12
C ILE A 8 26.15 10.22 14.30
N ASN A 9 26.82 11.11 15.02
CA ASN A 9 28.19 10.88 15.43
C ASN A 9 28.24 9.93 16.64
N GLU A 10 28.48 8.66 16.38
CA GLU A 10 28.55 7.61 17.41
C GLU A 10 29.54 7.94 18.54
N ASN A 11 30.59 8.70 18.24
CA ASN A 11 31.59 9.07 19.23
C ASN A 11 31.03 10.03 20.31
N GLN A 12 29.95 10.72 20.02
CA GLN A 12 29.28 11.63 20.97
C GLN A 12 28.32 10.91 21.93
N LEU A 13 27.93 9.67 21.63
CA LEU A 13 27.07 8.89 22.51
C LEU A 13 27.84 8.47 23.77
N LYS A 14 27.21 8.59 24.94
CA LYS A 14 27.83 8.27 26.23
C LYS A 14 27.93 6.78 26.48
N SER A 15 26.90 6.04 26.12
CA SER A 15 26.80 4.60 26.37
C SER A 15 27.52 3.78 25.33
N ALA A 16 28.40 2.86 25.76
CA ALA A 16 29.06 1.90 24.90
C ALA A 16 28.07 0.92 24.26
N GLU A 17 26.99 0.56 24.98
CA GLU A 17 25.92 -0.30 24.48
C GLU A 17 25.15 0.38 23.34
N LEU A 18 24.77 1.66 23.54
CA LEU A 18 24.07 2.44 22.54
C LEU A 18 24.93 2.63 21.27
N LYS A 19 26.22 2.94 21.42
CA LYS A 19 27.18 3.00 20.31
C LYS A 19 27.18 1.70 19.50
N LYS A 20 27.32 0.55 20.19
CA LYS A 20 27.34 -0.76 19.55
C LYS A 20 26.06 -1.07 18.77
N LEU A 21 24.91 -0.71 19.34
CA LEU A 21 23.60 -0.91 18.69
C LEU A 21 23.45 -0.03 17.45
N VAL A 22 23.80 1.25 17.54
CA VAL A 22 23.75 2.18 16.41
C VAL A 22 24.67 1.73 15.29
N SER A 23 25.94 1.35 15.61
CA SER A 23 26.86 0.81 14.62
C SER A 23 26.32 -0.46 13.95
N LYS A 24 25.73 -1.37 14.73
CA LYS A 24 25.09 -2.58 14.17
C LYS A 24 24.00 -2.25 13.18
N VAL A 25 23.09 -1.34 13.53
CA VAL A 25 21.99 -0.95 12.67
C VAL A 25 22.50 -0.23 11.42
N LYS A 26 23.52 0.62 11.52
CA LYS A 26 24.15 1.26 10.35
C LYS A 26 24.65 0.22 9.35
N VAL A 27 25.43 -0.75 9.81
CA VAL A 27 25.95 -1.83 8.93
C VAL A 27 24.81 -2.60 8.28
N LEU A 28 23.72 -2.88 9.01
CA LEU A 28 22.58 -3.60 8.47
C LEU A 28 21.80 -2.76 7.43
N THR A 29 21.82 -1.43 7.53
CA THR A 29 21.11 -0.52 6.61
C THR A 29 21.95 -0.09 5.41
N ASP A 30 23.28 -0.24 5.45
CA ASP A 30 24.17 0.07 4.33
C ASP A 30 23.93 -0.83 3.11
N ASP A 31 23.38 -2.04 3.31
CA ASP A 31 23.00 -2.97 2.23
C ASP A 31 21.65 -2.61 1.54
N GLY A 32 21.05 -1.48 1.90
CA GLY A 32 19.88 -0.92 1.24
C GLY A 32 18.52 -1.28 1.85
N TYR A 33 17.48 -0.63 1.31
CA TYR A 33 16.10 -0.75 1.76
C TYR A 33 15.46 -2.12 1.56
N GLU A 34 15.90 -2.87 0.55
CA GLU A 34 15.39 -4.22 0.30
C GLU A 34 15.60 -5.16 1.48
N ARG A 35 16.73 -5.00 2.19
CA ARG A 35 17.03 -5.83 3.36
C ARG A 35 16.10 -5.50 4.54
N LEU A 36 15.75 -4.23 4.72
CA LEU A 36 14.76 -3.79 5.71
C LEU A 36 13.38 -4.40 5.43
N ASN A 37 12.97 -4.43 4.18
CA ASN A 37 11.67 -4.95 3.79
C ASN A 37 11.54 -6.48 3.95
N LYS A 38 12.67 -7.21 3.82
CA LYS A 38 12.67 -8.68 3.86
C LYS A 38 12.92 -9.28 5.25
N ASN A 39 13.44 -8.49 6.22
CA ASN A 39 13.98 -9.04 7.48
C ASN A 39 13.51 -8.29 8.73
N TYR A 40 12.20 -8.28 8.97
CA TYR A 40 11.60 -7.62 10.13
C TYR A 40 12.31 -7.92 11.46
N GLU A 41 12.51 -9.21 11.77
CA GLU A 41 13.07 -9.66 13.06
C GLU A 41 14.51 -9.21 13.27
N LEU A 42 15.27 -9.02 12.19
CA LEU A 42 16.65 -8.56 12.26
C LEU A 42 16.75 -7.11 12.75
N PHE A 43 15.75 -6.28 12.47
CA PHE A 43 15.77 -4.85 12.73
C PHE A 43 14.94 -4.44 13.95
N ILE A 44 13.77 -5.06 14.18
CA ILE A 44 12.86 -4.60 15.24
C ILE A 44 13.50 -4.67 16.62
N GLY A 45 14.20 -5.77 16.96
CA GLY A 45 14.85 -5.94 18.24
C GLY A 45 15.92 -4.88 18.54
N PRO A 46 16.86 -4.59 17.64
CA PRO A 46 17.80 -3.47 17.77
C PRO A 46 17.13 -2.10 17.94
N TYR A 47 16.12 -1.76 17.13
CA TYR A 47 15.41 -0.47 17.27
C TYR A 47 14.68 -0.35 18.61
N MET A 48 14.04 -1.41 19.10
CA MET A 48 13.42 -1.43 20.41
C MET A 48 14.42 -1.19 21.56
N LYS A 49 15.64 -1.74 21.44
CA LYS A 49 16.71 -1.51 22.42
C LYS A 49 17.23 -0.06 22.33
N ILE A 50 17.43 0.47 21.12
CA ILE A 50 17.82 1.87 20.92
C ILE A 50 16.78 2.78 21.54
N LEU A 51 15.48 2.55 21.27
CA LEU A 51 14.38 3.32 21.85
C LEU A 51 14.45 3.40 23.38
N ARG A 52 14.60 2.25 24.03
CA ARG A 52 14.65 2.18 25.49
C ARG A 52 15.88 2.89 26.07
N LEU A 53 17.06 2.61 25.53
CA LEU A 53 18.31 3.16 26.04
C LEU A 53 18.41 4.67 25.77
N SER A 54 18.03 5.12 24.59
CA SER A 54 18.04 6.56 24.25
C SER A 54 17.09 7.37 25.13
N LYS A 55 15.95 6.83 25.52
CA LYS A 55 15.05 7.46 26.51
C LYS A 55 15.70 7.56 27.89
N GLN A 56 16.33 6.49 28.37
CA GLN A 56 17.01 6.46 29.66
C GLN A 56 18.18 7.45 29.72
N GLU A 57 18.94 7.56 28.63
CA GLU A 57 20.11 8.42 28.51
C GLU A 57 19.79 9.84 28.04
N LYS A 58 18.51 10.12 27.75
CA LYS A 58 18.02 11.41 27.21
C LYS A 58 18.63 11.78 25.85
N GLU A 59 18.98 10.77 25.08
CA GLU A 59 19.44 10.94 23.69
C GLU A 59 18.22 11.06 22.75
N TRP A 60 17.54 12.20 22.82
CA TRP A 60 16.23 12.41 22.19
C TRP A 60 16.24 12.25 20.68
N HIS A 61 17.34 12.60 20.02
CA HIS A 61 17.51 12.37 18.58
C HIS A 61 17.34 10.88 18.23
N LEU A 62 18.08 10.01 18.90
CA LEU A 62 17.99 8.56 18.70
C LEU A 62 16.64 8.00 19.13
N TYR A 63 16.04 8.58 20.16
CA TYR A 63 14.73 8.17 20.64
C TYR A 63 13.64 8.36 19.56
N PHE A 64 13.52 9.59 19.00
CA PHE A 64 12.53 9.86 17.96
C PHE A 64 12.86 9.15 16.65
N TYR A 65 14.13 9.04 16.31
CA TYR A 65 14.55 8.26 15.16
C TYR A 65 14.18 6.79 15.29
N ALA A 66 14.35 6.19 16.47
CA ALA A 66 13.95 4.80 16.72
C ALA A 66 12.43 4.62 16.62
N ILE A 67 11.61 5.57 17.15
CA ILE A 67 10.15 5.57 16.97
C ILE A 67 9.80 5.58 15.47
N TYR A 68 10.39 6.50 14.69
CA TYR A 68 10.17 6.58 13.25
C TYR A 68 10.47 5.24 12.56
N GLN A 69 11.60 4.62 12.86
CA GLN A 69 11.98 3.33 12.25
C GLN A 69 11.06 2.18 12.68
N ILE A 70 10.64 2.16 13.95
CA ILE A 70 9.71 1.16 14.45
C ILE A 70 8.34 1.31 13.76
N ILE A 71 7.81 2.52 13.65
CA ILE A 71 6.56 2.80 12.94
C ILE A 71 6.68 2.39 11.47
N SER A 72 7.74 2.83 10.78
CA SER A 72 7.97 2.52 9.36
C SER A 72 8.12 1.03 9.11
N LEU A 73 8.83 0.31 9.99
CA LEU A 73 9.03 -1.13 9.86
C LEU A 73 7.72 -1.91 10.10
N ASN A 74 6.96 -1.52 11.12
CA ASN A 74 5.67 -2.14 11.41
C ASN A 74 4.65 -1.86 10.28
N ALA A 75 4.59 -0.64 9.76
CA ALA A 75 3.69 -0.30 8.64
C ALA A 75 3.99 -1.15 7.39
N ARG A 76 5.27 -1.34 7.04
CA ARG A 76 5.68 -2.16 5.89
C ARG A 76 5.41 -3.66 6.04
N HIS A 77 5.30 -4.13 7.26
CA HIS A 77 5.01 -5.53 7.57
C HIS A 77 3.56 -5.73 8.06
N ASP A 78 2.69 -4.74 7.80
CA ASP A 78 1.25 -4.72 8.11
C ASP A 78 0.92 -5.03 9.58
N LYS A 79 1.84 -4.70 10.48
CA LYS A 79 1.62 -4.81 11.93
C LYS A 79 0.97 -3.52 12.44
N TYR A 80 -0.24 -3.25 11.99
CA TYR A 80 -0.94 -1.97 12.22
C TYR A 80 -1.25 -1.70 13.68
N ASP A 81 -1.52 -2.73 14.50
CA ASP A 81 -1.67 -2.61 15.96
C ASP A 81 -0.44 -1.98 16.61
N GLU A 82 0.75 -2.43 16.21
CA GLU A 82 2.00 -1.86 16.73
C GLU A 82 2.20 -0.43 16.22
N VAL A 83 1.82 -0.10 14.98
CA VAL A 83 1.87 1.28 14.50
C VAL A 83 0.99 2.18 15.34
N VAL A 84 -0.27 1.79 15.62
CA VAL A 84 -1.20 2.54 16.46
C VAL A 84 -0.63 2.79 17.86
N LYS A 85 -0.07 1.76 18.48
CA LYS A 85 0.55 1.84 19.80
C LYS A 85 1.74 2.83 19.82
N TYR A 86 2.63 2.77 18.87
CA TYR A 86 3.76 3.69 18.79
C TYR A 86 3.38 5.10 18.35
N ALA A 87 2.32 5.25 17.56
CA ALA A 87 1.74 6.55 17.23
C ALA A 87 1.20 7.25 18.48
N GLU A 88 0.44 6.53 19.33
CA GLU A 88 -0.07 7.09 20.59
C GLU A 88 1.06 7.49 21.56
N MET A 89 2.12 6.70 21.61
CA MET A 89 3.31 7.04 22.39
C MET A 89 3.99 8.30 21.83
N TYR A 90 4.11 8.40 20.51
CA TYR A 90 4.71 9.54 19.82
C TYR A 90 3.93 10.84 20.13
N TYR A 91 2.60 10.84 20.01
CA TYR A 91 1.77 12.01 20.30
C TYR A 91 1.92 12.53 21.72
N LYS A 92 2.04 11.65 22.70
CA LYS A 92 2.21 12.03 24.12
C LYS A 92 3.55 12.72 24.38
N GLU A 93 4.58 12.44 23.61
CA GLU A 93 5.95 12.87 23.85
C GLU A 93 6.47 13.89 22.83
N CYS A 94 5.82 14.00 21.64
CA CYS A 94 6.27 14.84 20.55
C CYS A 94 6.39 16.32 20.95
N ASP A 95 5.33 16.89 21.55
CA ASP A 95 5.28 18.31 21.93
C ASP A 95 6.30 18.68 23.01
N LEU A 96 6.79 17.70 23.77
CA LEU A 96 7.77 17.94 24.84
C LEU A 96 9.19 18.19 24.31
N TYR A 97 9.54 17.58 23.17
CA TYR A 97 10.94 17.52 22.71
C TYR A 97 11.18 17.97 21.27
N MET A 98 10.14 18.06 20.45
CA MET A 98 10.27 18.27 19.00
C MET A 98 10.97 19.58 18.64
N ASP A 99 10.65 20.67 19.33
CA ASP A 99 11.20 22.01 19.10
C ASP A 99 12.50 22.29 19.90
N ARG A 100 12.94 21.34 20.71
CA ARG A 100 14.16 21.55 21.51
C ARG A 100 15.39 21.34 20.66
N GLU A 101 16.35 22.23 20.82
CA GLU A 101 17.68 22.04 20.27
C GLU A 101 18.32 20.79 20.84
N LEU A 102 18.94 20.01 19.98
CA LEU A 102 19.60 18.75 20.39
C LEU A 102 20.97 19.07 20.98
N PRO A 103 21.26 18.68 22.24
CA PRO A 103 22.52 19.08 22.94
C PRO A 103 23.78 18.72 22.17
N ASN A 104 23.77 17.60 21.44
CA ASN A 104 24.91 17.09 20.69
C ASN A 104 24.90 17.52 19.20
N TYR A 105 23.89 18.30 18.78
CA TYR A 105 23.68 18.73 17.40
C TYR A 105 23.21 20.18 17.37
N PRO A 106 24.10 21.16 17.68
CA PRO A 106 23.75 22.57 17.73
C PRO A 106 23.11 23.05 16.43
N GLY A 107 22.03 23.83 16.53
CA GLY A 107 21.27 24.31 15.38
C GLY A 107 20.35 23.28 14.74
N THR A 108 20.22 22.09 15.33
CA THR A 108 19.36 21.00 14.82
C THR A 108 18.29 20.64 15.86
N ASN A 109 17.10 20.36 15.39
CA ASN A 109 16.02 19.78 16.18
C ASN A 109 15.38 18.60 15.42
N MET A 110 14.36 17.97 15.99
CA MET A 110 13.72 16.79 15.40
C MET A 110 12.61 17.12 14.40
N SER A 111 12.32 18.38 14.17
CA SER A 111 11.18 18.82 13.35
C SER A 111 11.22 18.24 11.93
N TYR A 112 12.41 18.00 11.37
CA TYR A 112 12.54 17.41 10.04
C TYR A 112 12.00 15.98 9.91
N LEU A 113 11.90 15.22 11.03
CA LEU A 113 11.32 13.88 11.03
C LEU A 113 9.81 13.90 11.21
N ASN A 114 9.25 14.97 11.78
CA ASN A 114 7.89 14.99 12.26
C ASN A 114 6.87 14.66 11.14
N THR A 115 6.93 15.36 10.03
CA THR A 115 6.00 15.13 8.91
C THR A 115 6.16 13.72 8.32
N TRP A 116 7.39 13.16 8.29
CA TRP A 116 7.60 11.79 7.86
C TRP A 116 7.01 10.75 8.81
N ILE A 117 6.99 11.03 10.11
CA ILE A 117 6.36 10.13 11.10
C ILE A 117 4.84 10.13 10.89
N TYR A 118 4.24 11.32 10.71
CA TYR A 118 2.81 11.43 10.41
C TYR A 118 2.44 10.73 9.10
N ASP A 119 3.24 10.86 8.06
CA ASP A 119 3.05 10.17 6.78
C ASP A 119 3.02 8.64 6.96
N ARG A 120 3.96 8.07 7.73
CA ARG A 120 3.97 6.63 8.02
C ARG A 120 2.81 6.17 8.89
N ILE A 121 2.35 7.00 9.81
CA ILE A 121 1.16 6.71 10.60
C ILE A 121 -0.08 6.77 9.70
N PHE A 122 -0.15 7.74 8.79
CA PHE A 122 -1.24 7.85 7.82
C PHE A 122 -1.40 6.58 6.99
N GLU A 123 -0.31 6.05 6.40
CA GLU A 123 -0.34 4.80 5.63
C GLU A 123 -1.01 3.66 6.42
N ALA A 124 -0.66 3.50 7.70
CA ALA A 124 -1.26 2.48 8.55
C ALA A 124 -2.72 2.78 8.92
N TYR A 125 -3.01 4.04 9.30
CA TYR A 125 -4.35 4.45 9.68
C TYR A 125 -5.33 4.37 8.51
N TYR A 126 -4.88 4.72 7.30
CA TYR A 126 -5.66 4.57 6.09
C TYR A 126 -6.10 3.12 5.86
N GLN A 127 -5.21 2.18 6.08
CA GLN A 127 -5.44 0.76 5.80
C GLN A 127 -6.27 0.04 6.88
N TYR A 128 -6.21 0.45 8.16
CA TYR A 128 -6.59 -0.39 9.27
C TYR A 128 -8.02 -0.15 9.78
N TYR A 129 -8.85 -1.20 9.82
CA TYR A 129 -10.27 -1.11 10.20
C TYR A 129 -10.54 -0.67 11.65
N GLN A 130 -9.60 -0.82 12.58
CA GLN A 130 -9.77 -0.35 13.97
C GLN A 130 -9.59 1.16 14.13
N ILE A 131 -9.26 1.86 13.09
CA ILE A 131 -9.23 3.32 13.07
C ILE A 131 -10.58 3.82 12.56
N ASP A 132 -11.42 4.28 13.47
CA ASP A 132 -12.72 4.84 13.15
C ASP A 132 -12.62 6.27 12.56
N ASP A 133 -13.75 6.79 12.06
CA ASP A 133 -13.81 8.11 11.45
C ASP A 133 -13.38 9.23 12.40
N ALA A 134 -13.74 9.15 13.69
CA ALA A 134 -13.38 10.17 14.66
C ALA A 134 -11.87 10.19 14.95
N LYS A 135 -11.25 9.01 15.06
CA LYS A 135 -9.80 8.87 15.25
C LYS A 135 -9.04 9.32 14.00
N MET A 136 -9.57 9.02 12.81
CA MET A 136 -8.98 9.49 11.55
C MET A 136 -9.04 11.01 11.45
N ASP A 137 -10.18 11.65 11.76
CA ASP A 137 -10.32 13.10 11.70
C ASP A 137 -9.40 13.82 12.70
N ASP A 138 -9.31 13.31 13.93
CA ASP A 138 -8.37 13.84 14.96
C ASP A 138 -6.92 13.71 14.48
N PHE A 139 -6.59 12.57 13.89
CA PHE A 139 -5.26 12.34 13.31
C PHE A 139 -4.96 13.31 12.16
N MET A 140 -5.85 13.44 11.19
CA MET A 140 -5.66 14.31 10.02
C MET A 140 -5.49 15.77 10.43
N LYS A 141 -6.24 16.23 11.44
CA LYS A 141 -6.05 17.57 12.02
C LYS A 141 -4.65 17.78 12.59
N LYS A 142 -4.15 16.81 13.37
CA LYS A 142 -2.79 16.87 13.94
C LYS A 142 -1.73 16.81 12.84
N TYR A 143 -1.98 16.01 11.80
CA TYR A 143 -1.07 15.90 10.65
C TYR A 143 -0.98 17.23 9.90
N GLU A 144 -2.11 17.91 9.65
CA GLU A 144 -2.12 19.23 9.02
C GLU A 144 -1.35 20.27 9.85
N GLU A 145 -1.66 20.37 11.14
CA GLU A 145 -0.98 21.29 12.07
C GLU A 145 0.54 21.05 12.07
N SER A 146 0.96 19.79 12.09
CA SER A 146 2.36 19.40 12.02
C SER A 146 3.02 19.78 10.68
N ALA A 147 2.35 19.47 9.56
CA ALA A 147 2.87 19.74 8.22
C ALA A 147 3.00 21.23 7.95
N LEU A 148 2.05 22.04 8.41
CA LEU A 148 2.12 23.51 8.33
C LEU A 148 3.23 24.08 9.21
N LYS A 149 3.44 23.53 10.40
CA LYS A 149 4.48 24.00 11.32
C LYS A 149 5.89 23.61 10.88
N TYR A 150 6.09 22.37 10.42
CA TYR A 150 7.43 21.79 10.20
C TYR A 150 7.79 21.59 8.73
N GLY A 151 6.88 21.88 7.81
CA GLY A 151 7.10 21.78 6.37
C GLY A 151 6.73 20.40 5.79
N LYS A 152 7.00 20.23 4.49
CA LYS A 152 6.55 19.08 3.68
C LYS A 152 5.02 18.94 3.62
N THR A 153 4.36 20.08 3.55
CA THR A 153 2.91 20.22 3.56
C THR A 153 2.23 19.46 2.40
N TYR A 154 2.96 19.22 1.30
CA TYR A 154 2.47 18.41 0.19
C TYR A 154 2.12 16.97 0.61
N LEU A 155 2.86 16.35 1.56
CA LEU A 155 2.57 14.99 2.04
C LEU A 155 1.19 14.90 2.75
N TYR A 156 0.86 15.93 3.53
CA TYR A 156 -0.46 15.99 4.15
C TYR A 156 -1.58 16.06 3.10
N TYR A 157 -1.44 16.93 2.10
CA TYR A 157 -2.47 17.06 1.06
C TYR A 157 -2.52 15.87 0.11
N GLU A 158 -1.41 15.18 -0.11
CA GLU A 158 -1.37 13.88 -0.77
C GLU A 158 -2.24 12.86 -0.03
N GLY A 159 -2.01 12.68 1.27
CA GLY A 159 -2.83 11.81 2.11
C GLY A 159 -4.30 12.26 2.23
N GLU A 160 -4.57 13.56 2.30
CA GLU A 160 -5.94 14.08 2.31
C GLU A 160 -6.69 13.75 1.02
N MET A 161 -6.05 13.86 -0.16
CA MET A 161 -6.65 13.46 -1.43
C MET A 161 -6.90 11.94 -1.49
N GLU A 162 -5.99 11.12 -0.96
CA GLU A 162 -6.19 9.67 -0.87
C GLU A 162 -7.40 9.32 0.00
N LEU A 163 -7.52 9.96 1.16
CA LEU A 163 -8.63 9.75 2.08
C LEU A 163 -9.96 10.19 1.46
N CYS A 164 -9.99 11.37 0.79
CA CYS A 164 -11.16 11.85 0.06
C CYS A 164 -11.56 10.89 -1.07
N THR A 165 -10.58 10.29 -1.77
CA THR A 165 -10.84 9.29 -2.80
C THR A 165 -11.47 8.04 -2.20
N LEU A 166 -10.99 7.56 -1.05
CA LEU A 166 -11.57 6.43 -0.34
C LEU A 166 -13.03 6.66 0.06
N TYR A 167 -13.35 7.88 0.50
CA TYR A 167 -14.69 8.27 0.92
C TYR A 167 -15.57 8.86 -0.22
N ARG A 168 -14.99 9.01 -1.41
CA ARG A 168 -15.61 9.69 -2.57
C ARG A 168 -16.11 11.11 -2.23
N ASP A 169 -15.36 11.82 -1.39
CA ASP A 169 -15.67 13.17 -0.90
C ASP A 169 -15.17 14.22 -1.89
N THR A 170 -16.08 14.64 -2.80
CA THR A 170 -15.76 15.59 -3.87
C THR A 170 -15.50 17.01 -3.35
N ASP A 171 -16.14 17.41 -2.25
CA ASP A 171 -16.03 18.78 -1.74
C ASP A 171 -14.66 19.02 -1.07
N ARG A 172 -14.21 18.06 -0.26
CA ARG A 172 -12.92 18.15 0.43
C ARG A 172 -11.75 17.95 -0.53
N VAL A 173 -11.88 17.03 -1.49
CA VAL A 173 -10.78 16.70 -2.41
C VAL A 173 -10.36 17.88 -3.27
N GLU A 174 -11.29 18.77 -3.69
CA GLU A 174 -10.95 19.95 -4.49
C GLU A 174 -10.07 20.93 -3.72
N MET A 175 -10.36 21.14 -2.44
CA MET A 175 -9.54 22.00 -1.58
C MET A 175 -8.16 21.39 -1.34
N ALA A 176 -8.10 20.08 -1.06
CA ALA A 176 -6.84 19.35 -0.88
C ALA A 176 -5.96 19.44 -2.14
N ALA A 177 -6.53 19.19 -3.32
CA ALA A 177 -5.82 19.26 -4.60
C ALA A 177 -5.29 20.67 -4.90
N ARG A 178 -6.08 21.73 -4.64
CA ARG A 178 -5.64 23.13 -4.80
C ARG A 178 -4.45 23.44 -3.91
N ASN A 179 -4.48 22.99 -2.66
CA ASN A 179 -3.38 23.20 -1.73
C ASN A 179 -2.16 22.33 -2.08
N PHE A 180 -2.36 21.07 -2.48
CA PHE A 180 -1.28 20.22 -2.98
C PHE A 180 -0.49 20.90 -4.09
N ARG A 181 -1.17 21.43 -5.12
CA ARG A 181 -0.53 22.17 -6.23
C ARG A 181 0.27 23.39 -5.77
N ARG A 182 -0.11 24.02 -4.67
CA ARG A 182 0.66 25.15 -4.08
C ARG A 182 1.99 24.70 -3.49
N TYR A 183 2.03 23.49 -2.90
CA TYR A 183 3.20 22.95 -2.19
C TYR A 183 4.00 21.89 -2.96
N GLU A 184 3.54 21.44 -4.13
CA GLU A 184 4.21 20.41 -4.92
C GLU A 184 5.64 20.74 -5.33
N LYS A 185 5.98 22.03 -5.46
CA LYS A 185 7.34 22.50 -5.76
C LYS A 185 8.38 22.09 -4.71
N ASP A 186 7.91 21.82 -3.49
CA ASP A 186 8.74 21.41 -2.35
C ASP A 186 8.80 19.87 -2.21
N MET A 187 8.28 19.13 -3.20
CA MET A 187 8.23 17.68 -3.19
C MET A 187 9.63 17.07 -3.29
N PHE A 188 9.92 16.13 -2.36
CA PHE A 188 11.12 15.29 -2.36
C PHE A 188 10.82 13.81 -2.62
N SER A 189 9.54 13.42 -2.58
CA SER A 189 9.07 12.08 -2.91
C SER A 189 9.12 11.82 -4.41
N CYS A 190 8.81 10.60 -4.84
CA CYS A 190 8.65 10.27 -6.24
C CYS A 190 7.51 11.10 -6.85
N TYR A 191 7.82 11.86 -7.90
CA TYR A 191 6.84 12.72 -8.55
C TYR A 191 5.66 11.92 -9.13
N VAL A 192 5.94 10.75 -9.71
CA VAL A 192 4.90 9.87 -10.27
C VAL A 192 3.98 9.34 -9.18
N CYS A 193 4.54 8.75 -8.11
CA CYS A 193 3.74 8.18 -7.02
C CYS A 193 2.94 9.26 -6.29
N GLY A 194 3.56 10.39 -5.94
CA GLY A 194 2.91 11.47 -5.19
C GLY A 194 1.84 12.23 -5.97
N HIS A 195 1.77 12.04 -7.31
CA HIS A 195 0.70 12.60 -8.11
C HIS A 195 -0.46 11.64 -8.41
N ARG A 196 -0.38 10.39 -7.98
CA ARG A 196 -1.51 9.45 -8.10
C ARG A 196 -2.80 9.97 -7.42
N PRO A 197 -2.75 10.48 -6.17
CA PRO A 197 -3.94 11.07 -5.55
C PRO A 197 -4.46 12.31 -6.31
N TYR A 198 -3.59 13.05 -6.99
CA TYR A 198 -4.02 14.17 -7.82
C TYR A 198 -4.78 13.68 -9.09
N ILE A 199 -4.32 12.60 -9.72
CA ILE A 199 -5.07 11.96 -10.82
C ILE A 199 -6.43 11.45 -10.32
N ALA A 200 -6.46 10.81 -9.13
CA ALA A 200 -7.69 10.35 -8.51
C ALA A 200 -8.69 11.52 -8.25
N TYR A 201 -8.18 12.68 -7.78
CA TYR A 201 -8.98 13.90 -7.68
C TYR A 201 -9.61 14.30 -9.01
N LEU A 202 -8.82 14.35 -10.08
CA LEU A 202 -9.32 14.74 -11.40
C LEU A 202 -10.42 13.77 -11.89
N LEU A 203 -10.24 12.47 -11.67
CA LEU A 203 -11.26 11.46 -11.99
C LEU A 203 -12.51 11.62 -11.12
N LEU A 204 -12.35 11.77 -9.81
CA LEU A 204 -13.45 11.89 -8.86
C LEU A 204 -14.35 13.09 -9.19
N THR A 205 -13.76 14.18 -9.67
CA THR A 205 -14.44 15.43 -10.07
C THR A 205 -14.79 15.51 -11.56
N ASP A 206 -14.83 14.38 -12.27
CA ASP A 206 -15.19 14.26 -13.70
C ASP A 206 -14.30 15.06 -14.68
N GLN A 207 -13.07 15.36 -14.27
CA GLN A 207 -12.07 16.05 -15.09
C GLN A 207 -11.23 15.05 -15.92
N ASN A 208 -11.89 14.10 -16.57
CA ASN A 208 -11.25 12.97 -17.27
C ASN A 208 -10.20 13.38 -18.30
N ARG A 209 -10.45 14.46 -19.05
CA ARG A 209 -9.50 14.98 -20.03
C ARG A 209 -8.21 15.46 -19.38
N GLN A 210 -8.32 16.17 -18.26
CA GLN A 210 -7.15 16.66 -17.52
C GLN A 210 -6.37 15.50 -16.87
N ALA A 211 -7.09 14.48 -16.35
CA ALA A 211 -6.46 13.27 -15.83
C ALA A 211 -5.65 12.56 -16.92
N GLU A 212 -6.19 12.46 -18.13
CA GLU A 212 -5.51 11.87 -19.27
C GLU A 212 -4.29 12.69 -19.72
N GLU A 213 -4.43 13.99 -19.87
CA GLU A 213 -3.33 14.90 -20.22
C GLU A 213 -2.19 14.78 -19.20
N PHE A 214 -2.52 14.79 -17.92
CA PHE A 214 -1.52 14.67 -16.85
C PHE A 214 -0.84 13.28 -16.84
N MET A 215 -1.59 12.19 -16.99
CA MET A 215 -1.01 10.84 -17.13
C MET A 215 -0.09 10.77 -18.36
N THR A 216 -0.50 11.37 -19.48
CA THR A 216 0.30 11.41 -20.72
C THR A 216 1.62 12.16 -20.50
N ASP A 217 1.59 13.27 -19.77
CA ASP A 217 2.80 14.00 -19.40
C ASP A 217 3.75 13.14 -18.55
N LEU A 218 3.21 12.40 -17.57
CA LEU A 218 4.00 11.46 -16.79
C LEU A 218 4.63 10.38 -17.68
N VAL A 219 3.88 9.74 -18.55
CA VAL A 219 4.36 8.69 -19.47
C VAL A 219 5.47 9.22 -20.38
N HIS A 220 5.33 10.44 -20.89
CA HIS A 220 6.31 11.07 -21.79
C HIS A 220 7.44 11.82 -21.06
N LYS A 221 7.50 11.72 -19.72
CA LYS A 221 8.52 12.39 -18.88
C LYS A 221 8.49 13.91 -18.97
N ASN A 222 7.33 14.51 -19.27
CA ASN A 222 7.10 15.95 -19.29
C ASN A 222 6.91 16.51 -17.88
N ILE A 223 7.89 16.28 -17.00
CA ILE A 223 7.89 16.68 -15.59
C ILE A 223 9.09 17.57 -15.27
N PRO A 224 9.08 18.27 -14.12
CA PRO A 224 10.24 19.10 -13.74
C PRO A 224 11.53 18.28 -13.67
N LYS A 225 12.62 18.82 -14.23
CA LYS A 225 13.90 18.11 -14.41
C LYS A 225 14.46 17.49 -13.14
N GLN A 226 14.26 18.12 -11.98
CA GLN A 226 14.70 17.60 -10.68
C GLN A 226 14.03 16.28 -10.26
N HIS A 227 12.91 15.88 -10.91
CA HIS A 227 12.18 14.66 -10.62
C HIS A 227 12.41 13.54 -11.64
N LEU A 228 13.19 13.76 -12.69
CA LEU A 228 13.46 12.74 -13.73
C LEU A 228 14.13 11.47 -13.18
N TRP A 229 14.70 11.54 -11.99
CA TRP A 229 15.25 10.36 -11.30
C TRP A 229 14.20 9.27 -11.01
N CYS A 230 12.90 9.63 -10.93
CA CYS A 230 11.81 8.66 -10.72
C CYS A 230 11.85 7.55 -11.77
N TYR A 231 12.07 7.89 -13.03
CA TYR A 231 12.08 6.94 -14.14
C TYR A 231 13.28 5.99 -14.15
N LYS A 232 14.23 6.21 -13.27
CA LYS A 232 15.40 5.33 -13.11
C LYS A 232 15.27 4.38 -11.91
N TYR A 233 14.53 4.81 -10.87
CA TYR A 233 14.54 4.15 -9.56
C TYR A 233 13.15 3.74 -9.06
N CYS A 234 12.09 4.11 -9.77
CA CYS A 234 10.71 3.80 -9.38
C CYS A 234 10.08 2.90 -10.44
N GLU A 235 9.73 1.69 -10.07
CA GLU A 235 9.05 0.72 -10.93
C GLU A 235 7.69 1.22 -11.39
N GLU A 236 7.02 2.02 -10.55
CA GLU A 236 5.75 2.65 -10.85
C GLU A 236 5.82 3.75 -11.93
N ALA A 237 7.03 4.16 -12.32
CA ALA A 237 7.24 5.19 -13.34
C ALA A 237 7.38 4.61 -14.76
N ILE A 238 7.11 3.33 -14.97
CA ILE A 238 7.00 2.73 -16.31
C ILE A 238 5.58 2.94 -16.87
N PRO A 239 5.42 3.06 -18.19
CA PRO A 239 4.12 3.34 -18.81
C PRO A 239 3.01 2.36 -18.41
N ASP A 240 3.30 1.05 -18.41
CA ASP A 240 2.30 0.01 -18.09
C ASP A 240 1.80 0.13 -16.65
N ALA A 241 2.67 0.40 -15.68
CA ALA A 241 2.29 0.65 -14.30
C ALA A 241 1.45 1.93 -14.14
N MET A 242 1.73 2.97 -14.94
CA MET A 242 0.91 4.19 -14.93
C MET A 242 -0.48 3.94 -15.53
N TYR A 243 -0.59 3.13 -16.58
CA TYR A 243 -1.88 2.75 -17.16
C TYR A 243 -2.69 1.88 -16.20
N GLU A 244 -2.06 0.95 -15.52
CA GLU A 244 -2.68 0.17 -14.45
C GLU A 244 -3.19 1.07 -13.33
N SER A 245 -2.35 2.01 -12.89
CA SER A 245 -2.64 2.94 -11.81
C SER A 245 -3.88 3.81 -12.08
N ILE A 246 -4.03 4.36 -13.32
CA ILE A 246 -5.21 5.15 -13.65
C ILE A 246 -6.48 4.30 -13.68
N LEU A 247 -6.39 3.05 -14.15
CA LEU A 247 -7.52 2.12 -14.15
C LEU A 247 -7.94 1.78 -12.71
N PHE A 248 -6.99 1.53 -11.84
CA PHE A 248 -7.26 1.30 -10.42
C PHE A 248 -7.93 2.50 -9.76
N MET A 249 -7.48 3.72 -10.04
CA MET A 249 -8.11 4.93 -9.55
C MET A 249 -9.51 5.13 -10.10
N CYS A 250 -9.79 4.78 -11.37
CA CYS A 250 -11.14 4.81 -11.91
C CYS A 250 -12.09 3.92 -11.09
N VAL A 251 -11.64 2.71 -10.73
CA VAL A 251 -12.44 1.80 -9.88
C VAL A 251 -12.67 2.40 -8.50
N LYS A 252 -11.62 2.90 -7.84
CA LYS A 252 -11.74 3.57 -6.52
C LYS A 252 -12.71 4.73 -6.53
N CYS A 253 -12.63 5.57 -7.57
CA CYS A 253 -13.49 6.75 -7.73
C CYS A 253 -14.93 6.41 -8.20
N GLY A 254 -15.27 5.16 -8.50
CA GLY A 254 -16.57 4.77 -9.04
C GLY A 254 -16.81 5.25 -10.46
N LYS A 255 -15.75 5.39 -11.28
CA LYS A 255 -15.80 5.97 -12.64
C LYS A 255 -15.72 4.89 -13.72
N GLU A 256 -16.80 4.14 -13.89
CA GLU A 256 -16.88 3.00 -14.82
C GLU A 256 -16.67 3.39 -16.28
N GLU A 257 -17.24 4.51 -16.72
CA GLU A 257 -17.07 5.00 -18.10
C GLU A 257 -15.63 5.39 -18.39
N SER A 258 -14.97 6.07 -17.44
CA SER A 258 -13.55 6.42 -17.54
C SER A 258 -12.68 5.17 -17.54
N PHE A 259 -13.00 4.16 -16.70
CA PHE A 259 -12.32 2.87 -16.71
C PHE A 259 -12.37 2.22 -18.09
N ARG A 260 -13.54 2.11 -18.69
CA ARG A 260 -13.72 1.52 -20.02
C ARG A 260 -12.95 2.30 -21.10
N TYR A 261 -13.02 3.63 -21.05
CA TYR A 261 -12.28 4.48 -21.98
C TYR A 261 -10.77 4.27 -21.91
N PHE A 262 -10.18 4.34 -20.71
CA PHE A 262 -8.72 4.16 -20.52
C PHE A 262 -8.27 2.73 -20.78
N PHE A 263 -9.09 1.73 -20.43
CA PHE A 263 -8.82 0.33 -20.72
C PHE A 263 -8.67 0.08 -22.22
N GLU A 264 -9.67 0.48 -23.04
CA GLU A 264 -9.64 0.29 -24.48
C GLU A 264 -8.54 1.13 -25.17
N LYS A 265 -8.28 2.33 -24.69
CA LYS A 265 -7.33 3.24 -25.30
C LYS A 265 -5.88 2.88 -25.02
N TYR A 266 -5.56 2.43 -23.82
CA TYR A 266 -4.19 2.24 -23.35
C TYR A 266 -3.87 0.80 -22.95
N TRP A 267 -4.56 0.21 -21.99
CA TRP A 267 -4.21 -1.08 -21.43
C TRP A 267 -4.32 -2.23 -22.40
N LYS A 268 -5.36 -2.28 -23.20
CA LYS A 268 -5.61 -3.33 -24.19
C LYS A 268 -4.52 -3.41 -25.29
N LYS A 269 -3.70 -2.38 -25.42
CA LYS A 269 -2.55 -2.33 -26.35
C LYS A 269 -1.23 -2.76 -25.70
N VAL A 270 -1.22 -2.96 -24.38
CA VAL A 270 -0.06 -3.50 -23.68
C VAL A 270 0.10 -4.95 -24.09
N PRO A 271 1.30 -5.40 -24.52
CA PRO A 271 1.55 -6.79 -24.88
C PRO A 271 1.26 -7.74 -23.69
N TYR A 272 0.85 -8.97 -24.00
CA TYR A 272 0.55 -9.96 -22.96
C TYR A 272 1.70 -10.15 -21.96
N GLU A 273 2.92 -10.23 -22.45
CA GLU A 273 4.13 -10.42 -21.65
C GLU A 273 4.31 -9.33 -20.58
N ASN A 274 3.87 -8.11 -20.91
CA ASN A 274 3.92 -6.97 -19.98
C ASN A 274 2.69 -6.90 -19.06
N GLN A 275 1.54 -7.46 -19.48
CA GLN A 275 0.35 -7.57 -18.65
C GLN A 275 0.48 -8.71 -17.64
N TRP A 276 1.07 -9.83 -18.08
CA TRP A 276 1.20 -11.05 -17.31
C TRP A 276 2.60 -11.19 -16.72
N GLU A 277 2.70 -10.96 -15.44
CA GLU A 277 3.86 -11.31 -14.62
C GLU A 277 3.46 -12.40 -13.63
N SER A 278 4.33 -13.39 -13.40
CA SER A 278 4.05 -14.50 -12.47
C SER A 278 3.72 -14.01 -11.06
N ASP A 279 4.28 -12.86 -10.68
CA ASP A 279 4.14 -12.22 -9.37
C ASP A 279 3.18 -11.01 -9.39
N ALA A 280 2.45 -10.79 -10.52
CA ALA A 280 1.49 -9.70 -10.64
C ALA A 280 0.43 -9.76 -9.53
N ASP A 281 0.04 -8.59 -9.03
CA ASP A 281 -1.03 -8.50 -8.05
C ASP A 281 -2.41 -8.90 -8.61
N ALA A 282 -3.40 -9.00 -7.75
CA ALA A 282 -4.74 -9.43 -8.12
C ALA A 282 -5.38 -8.49 -9.16
N PHE A 283 -5.14 -7.18 -9.08
CA PHE A 283 -5.75 -6.22 -9.97
C PHE A 283 -5.16 -6.30 -11.38
N ARG A 284 -3.84 -6.40 -11.51
CA ARG A 284 -3.16 -6.57 -12.81
C ARG A 284 -3.59 -7.87 -13.49
N ARG A 285 -3.69 -8.96 -12.74
CA ARG A 285 -4.22 -10.25 -13.25
C ARG A 285 -5.66 -10.12 -13.75
N LEU A 286 -6.48 -9.38 -13.02
CA LEU A 286 -7.86 -9.10 -13.43
C LEU A 286 -7.91 -8.31 -14.74
N LEU A 287 -7.07 -7.29 -14.89
CA LEU A 287 -6.96 -6.52 -16.14
C LEU A 287 -6.48 -7.40 -17.32
N CYS A 288 -5.52 -8.29 -17.08
CA CYS A 288 -5.04 -9.25 -18.07
C CYS A 288 -6.17 -10.19 -18.52
N ALA A 289 -6.93 -10.73 -17.57
CA ALA A 289 -8.09 -11.57 -17.86
C ALA A 289 -9.14 -10.83 -18.69
N LEU A 290 -9.45 -9.59 -18.33
CA LEU A 290 -10.40 -8.73 -19.07
C LEU A 290 -9.95 -8.42 -20.50
N SER A 291 -8.63 -8.47 -20.79
CA SER A 291 -8.06 -8.24 -22.12
C SER A 291 -8.36 -9.35 -23.14
N GLY A 292 -8.95 -10.48 -22.70
CA GLY A 292 -9.47 -11.51 -23.59
C GLY A 292 -8.47 -12.61 -23.98
N TYR A 293 -7.39 -12.78 -23.24
CA TYR A 293 -6.33 -13.76 -23.53
C TYR A 293 -6.66 -15.22 -23.13
N PHE A 294 -7.90 -15.53 -22.74
CA PHE A 294 -8.28 -16.86 -22.22
C PHE A 294 -8.02 -18.04 -23.15
N HIS A 295 -8.18 -17.85 -24.46
CA HIS A 295 -8.00 -18.94 -25.41
C HIS A 295 -6.52 -19.26 -25.66
N GLU A 296 -5.69 -18.24 -25.68
CA GLU A 296 -4.29 -18.34 -26.06
C GLU A 296 -3.41 -18.73 -24.86
N TYR A 297 -3.71 -18.19 -23.67
CA TYR A 297 -2.89 -18.31 -22.45
C TYR A 297 -3.63 -19.02 -21.30
N LYS A 298 -4.53 -19.94 -21.63
CA LYS A 298 -5.38 -20.63 -20.65
C LYS A 298 -4.60 -21.25 -19.48
N ASP A 299 -3.46 -21.87 -19.77
CA ASP A 299 -2.68 -22.60 -18.77
C ASP A 299 -1.98 -21.65 -17.77
N ASP A 300 -1.58 -20.46 -18.23
CA ASP A 300 -0.99 -19.45 -17.34
C ASP A 300 -2.06 -18.80 -16.46
N LEU A 301 -3.18 -18.41 -17.08
CA LEU A 301 -4.26 -17.71 -16.38
C LEU A 301 -4.92 -18.57 -15.28
N ARG A 302 -5.00 -19.89 -15.46
CA ARG A 302 -5.58 -20.77 -14.44
C ARG A 302 -4.71 -20.95 -13.19
N ARG A 303 -3.41 -20.57 -13.23
CA ARG A 303 -2.48 -20.67 -12.10
C ARG A 303 -2.56 -19.43 -11.22
N ALA A 304 -3.02 -19.61 -9.99
CA ALA A 304 -3.14 -18.51 -9.04
C ALA A 304 -2.43 -18.78 -7.69
N GLU A 305 -1.71 -19.90 -7.59
CA GLU A 305 -1.19 -20.46 -6.35
C GLU A 305 -0.40 -19.47 -5.49
N LYS A 306 0.61 -18.81 -6.07
CA LYS A 306 1.54 -17.99 -5.32
C LYS A 306 0.87 -16.75 -4.70
N ASN A 307 -0.02 -16.11 -5.45
CA ASN A 307 -0.61 -14.84 -5.07
C ASN A 307 -1.76 -14.98 -4.05
N LEU A 308 -2.45 -16.12 -4.04
CA LEU A 308 -3.48 -16.38 -3.03
C LEU A 308 -2.90 -16.63 -1.63
N ARG A 309 -1.64 -17.05 -1.53
CA ARG A 309 -0.95 -17.28 -0.25
C ARG A 309 -0.63 -15.98 0.50
N GLU A 310 -0.57 -14.87 -0.19
CA GLU A 310 -0.19 -13.57 0.39
C GLU A 310 -1.35 -12.89 1.12
N GLN A 311 -2.51 -13.54 1.23
CA GLN A 311 -3.64 -13.01 1.99
C GLN A 311 -3.28 -12.86 3.47
N LYS A 312 -3.24 -11.61 3.90
CA LYS A 312 -3.05 -11.25 5.30
C LYS A 312 -4.36 -11.41 6.05
N HIS A 313 -4.28 -11.85 7.29
CA HIS A 313 -5.45 -12.11 8.13
C HIS A 313 -6.12 -10.84 8.67
N GLU A 314 -5.50 -9.68 8.46
CA GLU A 314 -5.98 -8.41 8.99
C GLU A 314 -6.95 -7.72 8.03
N THR A 315 -8.02 -7.12 8.57
CA THR A 315 -8.98 -6.35 7.76
C THR A 315 -8.38 -5.00 7.40
N THR A 316 -8.05 -4.85 6.12
CA THR A 316 -7.50 -3.63 5.54
C THR A 316 -8.23 -3.26 4.27
N VAL A 317 -8.12 -1.99 3.85
CA VAL A 317 -8.64 -1.55 2.53
C VAL A 317 -8.01 -2.39 1.42
N GLY A 318 -6.69 -2.60 1.47
CA GLY A 318 -5.98 -3.41 0.48
C GLY A 318 -6.49 -4.85 0.40
N ASN A 319 -6.86 -5.48 1.53
CA ASN A 319 -7.42 -6.83 1.52
C ASN A 319 -8.85 -6.88 0.98
N ILE A 320 -9.65 -5.82 1.17
CA ILE A 320 -10.97 -5.68 0.53
C ILE A 320 -10.79 -5.61 -0.99
N GLU A 321 -9.94 -4.71 -1.48
CA GLU A 321 -9.65 -4.53 -2.91
C GLU A 321 -9.07 -5.81 -3.54
N PHE A 322 -8.17 -6.48 -2.85
CA PHE A 322 -7.59 -7.76 -3.24
C PHE A 322 -8.67 -8.84 -3.40
N ALA A 323 -9.56 -9.00 -2.41
CA ALA A 323 -10.61 -9.99 -2.45
C ALA A 323 -11.64 -9.70 -3.57
N LEU A 324 -12.00 -8.43 -3.80
CA LEU A 324 -12.87 -8.00 -4.90
C LEU A 324 -12.23 -8.29 -6.27
N ALA A 325 -10.93 -8.02 -6.43
CA ALA A 325 -10.23 -8.30 -7.67
C ALA A 325 -10.20 -9.81 -7.98
N TRP A 326 -9.91 -10.66 -6.99
CA TRP A 326 -9.93 -12.11 -7.16
C TRP A 326 -11.33 -12.68 -7.41
N TRP A 327 -12.35 -12.16 -6.74
CA TRP A 327 -13.74 -12.49 -7.05
C TRP A 327 -14.05 -12.27 -8.52
N CYS A 328 -13.75 -11.08 -9.04
CA CYS A 328 -13.97 -10.75 -10.44
C CYS A 328 -13.11 -11.62 -11.37
N TYR A 329 -11.84 -11.84 -11.04
CA TYR A 329 -10.92 -12.64 -11.84
C TYR A 329 -11.43 -14.08 -12.05
N PHE A 330 -11.77 -14.80 -10.98
CA PHE A 330 -12.24 -16.18 -11.08
C PHE A 330 -13.62 -16.27 -11.74
N THR A 331 -14.48 -15.27 -11.56
CA THR A 331 -15.75 -15.17 -12.27
C THR A 331 -15.54 -15.03 -13.79
N LEU A 332 -14.60 -14.17 -14.21
CA LEU A 332 -14.24 -14.02 -15.63
C LEU A 332 -13.64 -15.30 -16.22
N LEU A 333 -12.77 -16.01 -15.48
CA LEU A 333 -12.19 -17.27 -15.93
C LEU A 333 -13.29 -18.30 -16.22
N ASP A 334 -14.24 -18.48 -15.30
CA ASP A 334 -15.32 -19.42 -15.47
C ASP A 334 -16.20 -19.08 -16.70
N ARG A 335 -16.61 -17.80 -16.84
CA ARG A 335 -17.37 -17.32 -18.01
C ARG A 335 -16.65 -17.53 -19.33
N SER A 336 -15.32 -17.56 -19.30
CA SER A 336 -14.49 -17.80 -20.49
C SER A 336 -14.16 -19.27 -20.74
N GLY A 337 -14.81 -20.20 -20.00
CA GLY A 337 -14.64 -21.63 -20.14
C GLY A 337 -13.44 -22.22 -19.37
N VAL A 338 -12.81 -21.47 -18.49
CA VAL A 338 -11.78 -21.97 -17.55
C VAL A 338 -12.45 -22.29 -16.23
N HIS A 339 -13.11 -23.45 -16.16
CA HIS A 339 -13.93 -23.84 -15.01
C HIS A 339 -13.12 -24.36 -13.82
N GLU A 340 -11.87 -24.78 -14.02
CA GLU A 340 -10.99 -25.28 -12.99
C GLU A 340 -9.69 -24.49 -12.95
N VAL A 341 -9.25 -24.15 -11.74
CA VAL A 341 -8.03 -23.40 -11.47
C VAL A 341 -7.12 -24.17 -10.54
N GLU A 342 -5.82 -24.00 -10.73
CA GLU A 342 -4.78 -24.61 -9.92
C GLU A 342 -4.38 -23.64 -8.80
N ILE A 343 -4.69 -23.99 -7.56
CA ILE A 343 -4.36 -23.19 -6.38
C ILE A 343 -3.72 -24.02 -5.29
N SER A 344 -2.86 -23.40 -4.49
CA SER A 344 -2.40 -23.98 -3.24
C SER A 344 -3.36 -23.64 -2.11
N LEU A 345 -3.70 -24.65 -1.33
CA LEU A 345 -4.59 -24.50 -0.19
C LEU A 345 -3.89 -24.13 1.11
N GLN A 346 -2.58 -23.91 1.10
CA GLN A 346 -1.86 -23.49 2.30
C GLN A 346 -2.36 -22.11 2.74
N GLY A 347 -3.07 -22.08 3.88
CA GLY A 347 -3.64 -20.87 4.47
C GLY A 347 -5.02 -20.44 3.93
N ILE A 348 -5.57 -21.15 2.93
CA ILE A 348 -6.91 -20.89 2.39
C ILE A 348 -7.85 -22.01 2.87
N ASN A 349 -8.89 -21.65 3.62
CA ASN A 349 -9.88 -22.58 4.12
C ASN A 349 -11.18 -22.48 3.30
N ILE A 350 -11.21 -23.12 2.14
CA ILE A 350 -12.43 -23.23 1.32
C ILE A 350 -13.24 -24.42 1.85
N PRO A 351 -14.44 -24.22 2.41
CA PRO A 351 -15.19 -25.26 3.16
C PRO A 351 -15.46 -26.54 2.39
N ASP A 352 -15.76 -26.46 1.09
CA ASP A 352 -16.15 -27.59 0.26
C ASP A 352 -14.98 -28.50 -0.16
N MET A 353 -13.74 -28.10 0.11
CA MET A 353 -12.56 -28.89 -0.27
C MET A 353 -12.12 -29.89 0.77
N LYS A 354 -12.42 -29.66 2.05
CA LYS A 354 -12.13 -30.63 3.12
C LYS A 354 -12.90 -31.95 2.96
N ALA A 355 -14.01 -31.92 2.24
CA ALA A 355 -14.84 -33.12 2.00
C ALA A 355 -14.20 -34.12 1.00
N LYS A 356 -13.35 -33.65 0.09
CA LYS A 356 -12.70 -34.52 -0.92
C LYS A 356 -11.39 -35.15 -0.42
N GLU A 357 -10.66 -34.51 0.50
CA GLU A 357 -9.42 -35.05 1.08
C GLU A 357 -9.67 -36.27 1.99
N ASN A 358 -10.86 -36.38 2.59
CA ASN A 358 -11.23 -37.52 3.48
C ASN A 358 -11.71 -38.81 2.74
N GLY A 359 -11.71 -38.80 1.43
CA GLY A 359 -12.26 -39.92 0.63
C GLY A 359 -11.27 -40.67 -0.27
N GLN A 360 -10.01 -40.26 -0.37
CA GLN A 360 -9.01 -41.00 -1.13
C GLN A 360 -7.68 -41.05 -0.37
N ASP A 361 -7.27 -42.25 0.00
CA ASP A 361 -5.91 -42.62 0.41
C ASP A 361 -4.93 -42.20 -0.70
N ALA A 362 -4.40 -41.02 -0.62
CA ALA A 362 -3.29 -40.58 -1.45
C ALA A 362 -1.98 -40.96 -0.76
N GLY A 363 -1.50 -42.16 -1.05
CA GLY A 363 -0.10 -42.52 -0.85
C GLY A 363 0.79 -41.67 -1.75
N GLY A 364 0.99 -40.43 -1.41
CA GLY A 364 1.93 -39.52 -2.02
C GLY A 364 3.15 -39.37 -1.11
N GLU A 365 4.33 -39.72 -1.62
CA GLU A 365 5.61 -39.51 -0.95
C GLU A 365 5.73 -38.06 -0.50
N GLU A 366 5.91 -37.83 0.79
CA GLU A 366 6.27 -36.53 1.36
C GLU A 366 7.66 -36.15 0.84
N ASN A 367 7.72 -35.19 -0.06
CA ASN A 367 8.96 -34.50 -0.35
C ASN A 367 9.36 -33.64 0.86
N GLU A 368 10.63 -33.66 1.23
CA GLU A 368 11.22 -33.09 2.45
C GLU A 368 11.02 -31.56 2.66
N GLU A 369 10.28 -30.87 1.78
CA GLU A 369 9.97 -29.42 1.90
C GLU A 369 8.54 -29.10 2.33
N GLY A 370 7.69 -30.07 2.68
CA GLY A 370 6.36 -29.83 3.26
C GLY A 370 5.37 -29.05 2.35
N THR A 371 5.60 -28.98 1.05
CA THR A 371 4.70 -28.39 0.07
C THR A 371 3.58 -29.38 -0.23
N LYS A 372 2.40 -29.17 0.37
CA LYS A 372 1.18 -29.80 -0.12
C LYS A 372 0.99 -29.35 -1.57
N GLY A 373 0.83 -30.32 -2.49
CA GLY A 373 0.67 -30.06 -3.92
C GLY A 373 -0.49 -29.11 -4.22
N ALA A 374 -0.39 -28.40 -5.32
CA ALA A 374 -1.49 -27.59 -5.83
C ALA A 374 -2.69 -28.47 -6.15
N SER A 375 -3.89 -27.97 -5.84
CA SER A 375 -5.15 -28.68 -6.09
C SER A 375 -5.96 -27.99 -7.17
N MET A 376 -6.62 -28.80 -8.03
CA MET A 376 -7.59 -28.29 -9.00
C MET A 376 -8.92 -28.00 -8.29
N VAL A 377 -9.41 -26.79 -8.45
CA VAL A 377 -10.62 -26.27 -7.78
C VAL A 377 -11.51 -25.59 -8.80
N SER A 378 -12.84 -25.66 -8.60
CA SER A 378 -13.77 -24.89 -9.41
C SER A 378 -13.50 -23.37 -9.27
N ALA A 379 -13.36 -22.66 -10.39
CA ALA A 379 -13.18 -21.20 -10.42
C ALA A 379 -14.32 -20.48 -9.69
N LEU A 380 -15.57 -20.92 -9.88
CA LEU A 380 -16.73 -20.34 -9.16
C LEU A 380 -16.67 -20.58 -7.65
N THR A 381 -16.15 -21.71 -7.19
CA THR A 381 -15.98 -21.97 -5.74
C THR A 381 -14.99 -20.97 -5.15
N VAL A 382 -13.89 -20.70 -5.85
CA VAL A 382 -12.90 -19.69 -5.41
C VAL A 382 -13.49 -18.28 -5.48
N ALA A 383 -14.22 -17.95 -6.55
CA ALA A 383 -14.90 -16.66 -6.70
C ALA A 383 -15.85 -16.40 -5.53
N ALA A 384 -16.74 -17.37 -5.21
CA ALA A 384 -17.69 -17.25 -4.10
C ALA A 384 -16.98 -17.09 -2.74
N TYR A 385 -15.86 -17.78 -2.54
CA TYR A 385 -15.04 -17.63 -1.34
C TYR A 385 -14.47 -16.19 -1.24
N MET A 386 -13.94 -15.65 -2.34
CA MET A 386 -13.35 -14.31 -2.37
C MET A 386 -14.42 -13.24 -2.18
N GLU A 387 -15.59 -13.38 -2.81
CA GLU A 387 -16.71 -12.46 -2.59
C GLU A 387 -17.13 -12.43 -1.12
N LYS A 388 -17.29 -13.59 -0.50
CA LYS A 388 -17.61 -13.70 0.93
C LYS A 388 -16.54 -13.04 1.80
N ARG A 389 -15.26 -13.21 1.49
CA ARG A 389 -14.17 -12.56 2.23
C ARG A 389 -14.21 -11.03 2.06
N ALA A 390 -14.49 -10.52 0.86
CA ALA A 390 -14.67 -9.11 0.63
C ALA A 390 -15.84 -8.54 1.46
N ASP A 391 -16.97 -9.25 1.50
CA ASP A 391 -18.15 -8.87 2.28
C ASP A 391 -17.87 -8.84 3.79
N GLU A 392 -17.17 -9.85 4.32
CA GLU A 392 -16.75 -9.89 5.73
C GLU A 392 -15.84 -8.72 6.08
N PHE A 393 -14.83 -8.45 5.27
CA PHE A 393 -13.89 -7.34 5.49
C PHE A 393 -14.57 -5.99 5.30
N GLY A 394 -15.40 -5.84 4.25
CA GLY A 394 -16.17 -4.64 3.96
C GLY A 394 -17.12 -4.27 5.09
N ALA A 395 -17.82 -5.25 5.65
CA ALA A 395 -18.73 -5.04 6.78
C ALA A 395 -18.00 -4.55 8.04
N LEU A 396 -16.83 -5.15 8.35
CA LEU A 396 -16.01 -4.72 9.49
C LEU A 396 -15.48 -3.30 9.29
N PHE A 397 -15.00 -2.98 8.09
CA PHE A 397 -14.43 -1.68 7.78
C PHE A 397 -15.50 -0.58 7.77
N SER A 398 -16.67 -0.82 7.13
CA SER A 398 -17.78 0.13 7.11
C SER A 398 -18.40 0.35 8.49
N LYS A 399 -18.35 -0.65 9.38
CA LYS A 399 -18.77 -0.48 10.78
C LYS A 399 -17.88 0.51 11.53
N ALA A 400 -16.58 0.50 11.28
CA ALA A 400 -15.64 1.44 11.91
C ALA A 400 -15.66 2.81 11.21
N ARG A 401 -15.81 2.84 9.88
CA ARG A 401 -15.78 4.03 9.04
C ARG A 401 -17.07 4.16 8.26
N ALA A 402 -18.03 4.87 8.83
CA ALA A 402 -19.35 5.07 8.23
C ALA A 402 -19.31 5.82 6.88
N ARG A 403 -18.22 6.57 6.62
CA ARG A 403 -17.99 7.26 5.35
C ARG A 403 -17.47 6.35 4.24
N PHE A 404 -17.00 5.14 4.56
CA PHE A 404 -16.54 4.18 3.56
C PHE A 404 -17.71 3.43 2.93
N ASP A 405 -17.92 3.64 1.64
CA ASP A 405 -18.99 3.01 0.85
C ASP A 405 -18.48 1.68 0.25
N TYR A 406 -18.54 0.62 1.05
CA TYR A 406 -18.15 -0.72 0.58
C TYR A 406 -19.05 -1.22 -0.56
N GLU A 407 -20.36 -1.05 -0.45
CA GLU A 407 -21.30 -1.54 -1.47
C GLU A 407 -21.07 -0.82 -2.81
N GLY A 408 -20.87 0.48 -2.78
CA GLY A 408 -20.52 1.23 -3.97
C GLY A 408 -19.19 0.82 -4.58
N LEU A 409 -18.17 0.46 -3.76
CA LEU A 409 -16.92 -0.08 -4.26
C LEU A 409 -17.12 -1.45 -4.92
N LYS A 410 -17.86 -2.36 -4.27
CA LYS A 410 -18.19 -3.69 -4.79
C LYS A 410 -18.97 -3.60 -6.10
N ASP A 411 -19.95 -2.71 -6.18
CA ASP A 411 -20.72 -2.47 -7.41
C ASP A 411 -19.83 -1.94 -8.54
N THR A 412 -18.89 -1.06 -8.23
CA THR A 412 -17.95 -0.57 -9.24
C THR A 412 -17.09 -1.71 -9.81
N TYR A 413 -16.58 -2.61 -8.96
CA TYR A 413 -15.87 -3.80 -9.44
C TYR A 413 -16.77 -4.66 -10.33
N ARG A 414 -18.01 -4.94 -9.92
CA ARG A 414 -18.98 -5.70 -10.71
C ARG A 414 -19.22 -5.06 -12.09
N ASN A 415 -19.45 -3.75 -12.13
CA ASN A 415 -19.79 -3.02 -13.34
C ASN A 415 -18.59 -2.85 -14.29
N CYS A 416 -17.39 -2.65 -13.77
CA CYS A 416 -16.17 -2.56 -14.59
C CYS A 416 -15.82 -3.92 -15.23
N PHE A 417 -15.99 -5.03 -14.50
CA PHE A 417 -15.41 -6.31 -14.88
C PHE A 417 -16.42 -7.40 -15.23
N LEU A 418 -17.61 -7.43 -14.62
CA LEU A 418 -18.54 -8.55 -14.73
C LEU A 418 -19.82 -8.24 -15.51
N THR A 419 -20.09 -6.98 -15.82
CA THR A 419 -21.29 -6.62 -16.61
C THR A 419 -21.04 -6.92 -18.10
N GLU A 420 -21.88 -7.76 -18.70
CA GLU A 420 -21.86 -8.03 -20.13
C GLU A 420 -22.15 -6.73 -20.90
N LYS A 421 -21.43 -6.53 -21.99
CA LYS A 421 -21.64 -5.41 -22.93
C LYS A 421 -22.81 -5.68 -23.86
#